data_bb8ca0bf115a90cdc5b0f622cf837fae
#
_entry.id   bb8ca0bf115a90cdc5b0f622cf837fae
#
_cell.length_a   1.000
_cell.length_b   1.000
_cell.length_c   1.000
_cell.angle_alpha   90.00
_cell.angle_beta   90.00
_cell.angle_gamma   90.00
#
_symmetry.space_group_name_H-M   'P 1'
#
loop_
_entity.id
_entity.type
_entity.pdbx_description
1 polymer ?
#
loop_
_entity_poly.entity_id
_entity_poly.type
_entity_poly.pdbx_seq_one_letter_code
_entity_poly.pdbx_strand_id
1 'polypeptide(L)'
;MSSLFSHRVCRTSALFFALYAAGIFCGLSAVHAQLGKPEGLYYRSWAVVVGIENYLVAPKVPGASESAHAVAVALRGLGFDEVIELQDKDASFKRLMQILNDYLPRKVGRQDRVVIFFAGHAGITQDFQSKELGYLVPWDAQLTNTNKIVTFDHLKEFSRRSASKHMLLLFDANIRGWEVSAPQPLSLEGRLSPEDDTEKRAVQVLTAAEKAETVGHVSGQSVFAEAVVAGLKGAADLNQNGWVMASELAEHVKQEVEAGTKGAQHPQFVQLEGDGDVVLVEGKKSLFHLGSEPANEADRAKAARTEYQQAFTLLQQQKSAEEALERLNRAIAYDPSFGDAYVLKSYVRLEVLPNLEESLTAARAAVQHAPQNPDSHYALALVLEKTAQYPDAEQAMQQSLAINPAYADVYFSLGALYADYLNEPQKSVDAFRRYLELGGQSERATRAVQGSSLPGEKQVP
;
A
#
# COMPACT_ATOMS: atom_id res chain seq x y z
N MET A 1 -13.63 -27.94 -12.24
CA MET A 1 -14.01 -26.57 -11.87
C MET A 1 -13.17 -25.50 -12.59
N SER A 2 -12.03 -25.86 -13.16
CA SER A 2 -11.11 -24.97 -13.91
C SER A 2 -11.60 -24.52 -15.28
N SER A 3 -12.51 -25.23 -15.94
CA SER A 3 -12.94 -24.92 -17.32
C SER A 3 -13.99 -23.81 -17.46
N LEU A 4 -14.59 -23.36 -16.38
CA LEU A 4 -15.60 -22.28 -16.39
C LEU A 4 -14.97 -20.88 -16.26
N PHE A 5 -13.70 -20.80 -15.87
CA PHE A 5 -12.98 -19.57 -15.62
C PHE A 5 -12.47 -18.90 -16.92
N SER A 6 -11.89 -19.73 -17.83
CA SER A 6 -11.28 -19.24 -19.05
C SER A 6 -12.28 -18.59 -20.02
N HIS A 7 -13.50 -19.13 -20.10
CA HIS A 7 -14.48 -18.66 -21.08
C HIS A 7 -15.25 -17.38 -20.71
N ARG A 8 -15.28 -16.99 -19.43
CA ARG A 8 -16.07 -15.80 -19.02
C ARG A 8 -15.24 -14.56 -18.74
N VAL A 9 -14.04 -14.72 -18.21
CA VAL A 9 -13.12 -13.57 -17.98
C VAL A 9 -12.59 -13.05 -19.31
N CYS A 10 -12.26 -13.94 -20.25
CA CYS A 10 -11.76 -13.53 -21.57
C CYS A 10 -12.86 -12.99 -22.50
N ARG A 11 -14.14 -13.36 -22.33
CA ARG A 11 -15.24 -12.73 -23.10
C ARG A 11 -15.47 -11.27 -22.71
N THR A 12 -15.20 -10.89 -21.49
CA THR A 12 -15.25 -9.47 -21.07
C THR A 12 -14.02 -8.70 -21.54
N SER A 13 -12.84 -9.31 -21.56
CA SER A 13 -11.62 -8.68 -22.10
C SER A 13 -11.69 -8.50 -23.61
N ALA A 14 -12.26 -9.44 -24.37
CA ALA A 14 -12.42 -9.31 -25.82
C ALA A 14 -13.45 -8.20 -26.20
N LEU A 15 -14.46 -7.95 -25.39
CA LEU A 15 -15.39 -6.83 -25.59
C LEU A 15 -14.75 -5.47 -25.27
N PHE A 16 -13.82 -5.41 -24.32
CA PHE A 16 -13.06 -4.18 -24.04
C PHE A 16 -12.03 -3.87 -25.12
N PHE A 17 -11.41 -4.87 -25.75
CA PHE A 17 -10.48 -4.66 -26.85
C PHE A 17 -11.17 -4.17 -28.14
N ALA A 18 -12.42 -4.55 -28.40
CA ALA A 18 -13.18 -4.09 -29.58
C ALA A 18 -13.61 -2.62 -29.48
N LEU A 19 -13.73 -2.07 -28.28
CA LEU A 19 -14.12 -0.66 -28.05
C LEU A 19 -12.92 0.31 -28.07
N TYR A 20 -11.69 -0.18 -27.97
CA TYR A 20 -10.49 0.67 -27.97
C TYR A 20 -9.89 0.90 -29.37
N ALA A 21 -10.34 0.15 -30.39
CA ALA A 21 -9.85 0.29 -31.76
C ALA A 21 -10.66 1.25 -32.62
N ALA A 22 -11.77 1.81 -32.15
CA ALA A 22 -12.54 2.84 -32.82
C ALA A 22 -12.28 4.21 -32.20
N GLY A 23 -11.09 4.75 -32.43
CA GLY A 23 -10.74 6.11 -32.06
C GLY A 23 -11.57 7.14 -32.83
N ILE A 24 -12.37 7.89 -32.14
CA ILE A 24 -12.90 9.17 -32.62
C ILE A 24 -12.35 10.25 -31.72
N PHE A 25 -11.42 11.00 -32.27
CA PHE A 25 -11.01 12.34 -31.80
C PHE A 25 -12.23 13.26 -31.88
N CYS A 26 -12.77 13.68 -30.77
CA CYS A 26 -13.55 14.91 -30.71
C CYS A 26 -13.63 15.48 -29.30
N GLY A 27 -13.13 16.69 -29.14
CA GLY A 27 -13.61 17.66 -28.15
C GLY A 27 -13.08 17.48 -26.71
N LEU A 28 -11.94 18.14 -26.41
CA LEU A 28 -11.64 18.59 -25.03
C LEU A 28 -12.75 19.55 -24.58
N SER A 29 -13.69 19.05 -23.83
CA SER A 29 -14.48 19.85 -22.90
C SER A 29 -14.19 19.30 -21.51
N ALA A 30 -13.66 20.14 -20.64
CA ALA A 30 -13.40 19.83 -19.25
C ALA A 30 -14.73 19.47 -18.55
N VAL A 31 -15.08 18.20 -18.56
CA VAL A 31 -16.05 17.65 -17.63
C VAL A 31 -15.29 17.46 -16.33
N HIS A 32 -15.45 18.37 -15.38
CA HIS A 32 -15.22 18.08 -13.98
C HIS A 32 -16.23 16.95 -13.63
N ALA A 33 -15.81 15.71 -13.79
CA ALA A 33 -16.53 14.60 -13.19
C ALA A 33 -16.60 14.91 -11.69
N GLN A 34 -17.80 15.11 -11.18
CA GLN A 34 -18.06 14.97 -9.76
C GLN A 34 -17.69 13.51 -9.43
N LEU A 35 -16.45 13.31 -9.00
CA LEU A 35 -16.04 12.08 -8.34
C LEU A 35 -17.00 11.92 -7.17
N GLY A 36 -17.79 10.87 -7.17
CA GLY A 36 -18.65 10.52 -6.07
C GLY A 36 -17.82 10.51 -4.78
N LYS A 37 -18.45 10.90 -3.66
CA LYS A 37 -17.80 10.88 -2.35
C LYS A 37 -17.22 9.47 -2.15
N PRO A 38 -15.90 9.30 -1.90
CA PRO A 38 -15.34 7.97 -1.67
C PRO A 38 -16.06 7.33 -0.48
N GLU A 39 -16.23 6.02 -0.50
CA GLU A 39 -16.87 5.28 0.60
C GLU A 39 -16.06 5.33 1.91
N GLY A 40 -14.88 5.95 1.93
CA GLY A 40 -13.99 6.13 3.07
C GLY A 40 -13.99 7.55 3.62
N LEU A 41 -13.49 7.69 4.84
CA LEU A 41 -13.35 8.96 5.55
C LEU A 41 -12.35 9.90 4.90
N TYR A 42 -11.34 9.35 4.21
CA TYR A 42 -10.28 10.08 3.53
C TYR A 42 -10.27 9.81 2.03
N TYR A 43 -9.92 10.84 1.25
CA TYR A 43 -9.65 10.66 -0.18
C TYR A 43 -8.31 9.94 -0.39
N ARG A 44 -7.28 10.33 0.39
CA ARG A 44 -5.97 9.70 0.37
C ARG A 44 -5.34 9.68 1.75
N SER A 45 -4.47 8.70 1.94
CA SER A 45 -3.69 8.51 3.16
C SER A 45 -2.20 8.51 2.81
N TRP A 46 -1.47 9.44 3.41
CA TRP A 46 -0.06 9.69 3.15
C TRP A 46 0.76 9.34 4.38
N ALA A 47 1.90 8.73 4.21
CA ALA A 47 2.83 8.53 5.31
C ALA A 47 4.26 8.91 4.93
N VAL A 48 4.98 9.49 5.88
CA VAL A 48 6.44 9.66 5.84
C VAL A 48 7.01 8.96 7.04
N VAL A 49 7.82 7.94 6.80
CA VAL A 49 8.37 7.09 7.86
C VAL A 49 9.88 7.18 7.78
N VAL A 50 10.48 7.69 8.85
CA VAL A 50 11.91 7.98 8.92
C VAL A 50 12.55 7.15 10.02
N GLY A 51 13.59 6.39 9.69
CA GLY A 51 14.42 5.63 10.62
C GLY A 51 15.89 5.89 10.39
N ILE A 52 16.57 6.49 11.38
CA ILE A 52 17.99 6.81 11.25
C ILE A 52 18.76 6.08 12.34
N GLU A 53 19.35 4.97 11.97
CA GLU A 53 20.22 4.18 12.83
C GLU A 53 21.68 4.62 12.73
N ASN A 54 22.19 4.76 11.49
CA ASN A 54 23.59 5.01 11.21
C ASN A 54 23.76 6.45 10.71
N TYR A 55 23.97 7.39 11.61
CA TYR A 55 24.21 8.79 11.30
C TYR A 55 25.59 9.01 10.65
N LEU A 56 25.73 10.07 9.87
CA LEU A 56 27.02 10.46 9.28
C LEU A 56 28.05 10.83 10.36
N VAL A 57 27.61 11.52 11.41
CA VAL A 57 28.52 12.08 12.46
C VAL A 57 28.00 11.75 13.87
N ALA A 58 26.69 11.71 14.09
CA ALA A 58 26.10 11.43 15.40
C ALA A 58 26.25 9.94 15.79
N PRO A 59 26.15 9.58 17.09
CA PRO A 59 26.15 8.19 17.53
C PRO A 59 25.03 7.37 16.86
N LYS A 60 25.20 6.07 16.80
CA LYS A 60 24.17 5.16 16.32
C LYS A 60 22.96 5.15 17.24
N VAL A 61 21.77 4.94 16.65
CA VAL A 61 20.51 4.65 17.35
C VAL A 61 20.06 3.25 16.94
N PRO A 62 20.51 2.20 17.65
CA PRO A 62 20.22 0.81 17.26
C PRO A 62 18.72 0.56 17.16
N GLY A 63 18.30 -0.12 16.07
CA GLY A 63 16.91 -0.51 15.86
C GLY A 63 16.00 0.58 15.27
N ALA A 64 16.47 1.82 15.08
CA ALA A 64 15.65 2.90 14.55
C ALA A 64 15.15 2.60 13.11
N SER A 65 16.02 2.03 12.27
CA SER A 65 15.67 1.64 10.90
C SER A 65 14.66 0.50 10.88
N GLU A 66 14.82 -0.49 11.75
CA GLU A 66 13.89 -1.63 11.85
C GLU A 66 12.52 -1.20 12.39
N SER A 67 12.49 -0.37 13.43
CA SER A 67 11.26 0.25 13.98
C SER A 67 10.49 1.02 12.90
N ALA A 68 11.18 1.86 12.15
CA ALA A 68 10.57 2.61 11.04
C ALA A 68 10.01 1.67 9.95
N HIS A 69 10.79 0.66 9.56
CA HIS A 69 10.33 -0.32 8.58
C HIS A 69 9.04 -1.04 9.03
N ALA A 70 8.98 -1.49 10.28
CA ALA A 70 7.81 -2.16 10.83
C ALA A 70 6.56 -1.27 10.80
N VAL A 71 6.70 0.02 11.15
CA VAL A 71 5.61 1.01 11.06
C VAL A 71 5.21 1.25 9.59
N ALA A 72 6.17 1.36 8.66
CA ALA A 72 5.88 1.53 7.24
C ALA A 72 5.10 0.34 6.68
N VAL A 73 5.47 -0.89 7.05
CA VAL A 73 4.74 -2.11 6.67
C VAL A 73 3.31 -2.09 7.23
N ALA A 74 3.12 -1.70 8.49
CA ALA A 74 1.80 -1.61 9.10
C ALA A 74 0.92 -0.58 8.38
N LEU A 75 1.43 0.61 8.06
CA LEU A 75 0.69 1.65 7.35
C LEU A 75 0.34 1.22 5.90
N ARG A 76 1.25 0.54 5.19
CA ARG A 76 0.93 -0.08 3.88
C ARG A 76 -0.18 -1.11 4.01
N GLY A 77 -0.14 -1.93 5.06
CA GLY A 77 -1.18 -2.92 5.38
C GLY A 77 -2.56 -2.28 5.65
N LEU A 78 -2.60 -1.07 6.14
CA LEU A 78 -3.81 -0.27 6.34
C LEU A 78 -4.29 0.44 5.06
N GLY A 79 -3.67 0.20 3.91
CA GLY A 79 -4.07 0.80 2.64
C GLY A 79 -3.71 2.28 2.49
N PHE A 80 -2.62 2.74 3.13
CA PHE A 80 -2.11 4.07 2.84
C PHE A 80 -1.66 4.15 1.38
N ASP A 81 -2.15 5.18 0.67
CA ASP A 81 -1.92 5.34 -0.78
C ASP A 81 -0.45 5.58 -1.12
N GLU A 82 0.28 6.26 -0.24
CA GLU A 82 1.71 6.48 -0.39
C GLU A 82 2.42 6.45 0.96
N VAL A 83 3.42 5.59 1.09
CA VAL A 83 4.29 5.48 2.26
C VAL A 83 5.73 5.74 1.83
N ILE A 84 6.21 6.96 2.09
CA ILE A 84 7.59 7.38 1.83
C ILE A 84 8.45 6.92 3.00
N GLU A 85 9.22 5.87 2.79
CA GLU A 85 10.14 5.33 3.78
C GLU A 85 11.54 5.84 3.52
N LEU A 86 12.17 6.45 4.53
CA LEU A 86 13.52 7.01 4.46
C LEU A 86 14.38 6.40 5.56
N GLN A 87 15.47 5.78 5.17
CA GLN A 87 16.41 5.18 6.11
C GLN A 87 17.80 5.80 5.96
N ASP A 88 18.47 6.02 7.09
CA ASP A 88 19.85 6.51 7.17
C ASP A 88 20.13 7.65 6.16
N LYS A 89 21.03 7.46 5.20
CA LYS A 89 21.47 8.48 4.22
C LYS A 89 20.33 9.12 3.41
N ASP A 90 19.21 8.40 3.25
CA ASP A 90 18.06 8.91 2.50
C ASP A 90 17.27 9.94 3.32
N ALA A 91 17.42 9.93 4.65
CA ALA A 91 16.83 10.89 5.59
C ALA A 91 17.72 12.12 5.81
N SER A 92 18.35 12.65 4.77
CA SER A 92 19.13 13.89 4.84
C SER A 92 18.24 15.12 5.07
N PHE A 93 18.80 16.18 5.69
CA PHE A 93 18.08 17.45 5.91
C PHE A 93 17.42 17.98 4.64
N LYS A 94 18.18 18.00 3.53
CA LYS A 94 17.65 18.45 2.24
C LYS A 94 16.44 17.64 1.80
N ARG A 95 16.49 16.32 1.94
CA ARG A 95 15.39 15.43 1.53
C ARG A 95 14.15 15.61 2.39
N LEU A 96 14.33 15.68 3.70
CA LEU A 96 13.23 15.91 4.64
C LEU A 96 12.55 17.26 4.37
N MET A 97 13.33 18.33 4.21
CA MET A 97 12.78 19.67 3.90
C MET A 97 12.10 19.72 2.53
N GLN A 98 12.60 19.00 1.53
CA GLN A 98 11.93 18.87 0.23
C GLN A 98 10.56 18.19 0.37
N ILE A 99 10.45 17.13 1.18
CA ILE A 99 9.18 16.43 1.40
C ILE A 99 8.19 17.35 2.13
N LEU A 100 8.61 17.99 3.22
CA LEU A 100 7.75 18.85 4.05
C LEU A 100 7.36 20.16 3.36
N ASN A 101 8.28 20.79 2.60
CA ASN A 101 8.06 22.10 2.04
C ASN A 101 7.51 22.10 0.61
N ASP A 102 7.72 21.02 -0.12
CA ASP A 102 7.49 21.00 -1.56
C ASP A 102 6.60 19.84 -2.01
N TYR A 103 6.96 18.60 -1.63
CA TYR A 103 6.26 17.42 -2.11
C TYR A 103 4.87 17.25 -1.51
N LEU A 104 4.76 17.11 -0.20
CA LEU A 104 3.48 16.89 0.48
C LEU A 104 2.52 18.08 0.32
N PRO A 105 2.94 19.39 0.47
CA PRO A 105 2.01 20.51 0.30
C PRO A 105 1.37 20.60 -1.09
N ARG A 106 2.01 20.03 -2.12
CA ARG A 106 1.43 19.99 -3.48
C ARG A 106 0.51 18.81 -3.72
N LYS A 107 0.61 17.78 -2.89
CA LYS A 107 -0.09 16.49 -3.10
C LYS A 107 -1.28 16.30 -2.18
N VAL A 108 -1.13 16.74 -0.93
CA VAL A 108 -2.11 16.50 0.14
C VAL A 108 -3.33 17.41 -0.02
N GLY A 109 -4.50 16.80 -0.08
CA GLY A 109 -5.79 17.47 -0.21
C GLY A 109 -6.51 17.69 1.13
N ARG A 110 -7.64 18.41 1.07
CA ARG A 110 -8.43 18.78 2.27
C ARG A 110 -9.12 17.62 2.97
N GLN A 111 -9.29 16.51 2.29
CA GLN A 111 -9.92 15.31 2.84
C GLN A 111 -8.90 14.19 3.02
N ASP A 112 -7.62 14.53 3.01
CA ASP A 112 -6.56 13.55 3.19
C ASP A 112 -6.11 13.48 4.65
N ARG A 113 -5.49 12.35 5.01
CA ARG A 113 -4.73 12.21 6.26
C ARG A 113 -3.25 12.08 5.98
N VAL A 114 -2.44 12.54 6.94
CA VAL A 114 -0.98 12.42 6.91
C VAL A 114 -0.49 11.80 8.20
N VAL A 115 0.34 10.79 8.13
CA VAL A 115 1.07 10.23 9.28
C VAL A 115 2.57 10.45 9.07
N ILE A 116 3.24 11.02 10.04
CA ILE A 116 4.70 11.17 10.05
C ILE A 116 5.25 10.38 11.24
N PHE A 117 6.10 9.41 10.97
CA PHE A 117 6.84 8.66 11.98
C PHE A 117 8.33 8.96 11.89
N PHE A 118 8.96 9.17 13.03
CA PHE A 118 10.41 9.39 13.10
C PHE A 118 11.02 8.59 14.26
N ALA A 119 12.03 7.78 13.95
CA ALA A 119 12.86 7.10 14.91
C ALA A 119 14.33 7.55 14.73
N GLY A 120 14.95 8.09 15.79
CA GLY A 120 16.29 8.61 15.73
C GLY A 120 16.61 9.63 16.82
N HIS A 121 17.69 10.39 16.63
CA HIS A 121 18.06 11.45 17.56
C HIS A 121 17.12 12.67 17.48
N ALA A 122 16.77 13.18 18.63
CA ALA A 122 16.10 14.46 18.81
C ALA A 122 16.81 15.30 19.88
N GLY A 123 16.52 16.57 19.91
CA GLY A 123 17.14 17.48 20.87
C GLY A 123 16.34 18.76 21.09
N ILE A 124 16.92 19.67 21.88
CA ILE A 124 16.38 20.99 22.16
C ILE A 124 17.42 22.03 21.79
N THR A 125 16.95 23.11 21.18
CA THR A 125 17.67 24.36 21.00
C THR A 125 16.85 25.50 21.59
N GLN A 126 17.39 26.71 21.55
CA GLN A 126 16.65 27.90 21.91
C GLN A 126 16.46 28.78 20.68
N ASP A 127 15.30 29.37 20.55
CA ASP A 127 15.05 30.40 19.55
C ASP A 127 15.68 31.74 19.99
N PHE A 128 15.53 32.79 19.15
CA PHE A 128 16.05 34.13 19.44
C PHE A 128 15.40 34.81 20.65
N GLN A 129 14.29 34.27 21.15
CA GLN A 129 13.60 34.72 22.38
C GLN A 129 13.95 33.87 23.61
N SER A 130 14.95 32.99 23.50
CA SER A 130 15.35 32.02 24.53
C SER A 130 14.27 31.00 24.89
N LYS A 131 13.28 30.81 24.02
CA LYS A 131 12.29 29.75 24.14
C LYS A 131 12.86 28.43 23.69
N GLU A 132 12.65 27.37 24.48
CA GLU A 132 13.02 26.01 24.10
C GLU A 132 12.28 25.58 22.84
N LEU A 133 13.04 25.05 21.86
CA LEU A 133 12.54 24.57 20.57
C LEU A 133 13.07 23.15 20.34
N GLY A 134 12.17 22.18 20.31
CA GLY A 134 12.52 20.81 19.97
C GLY A 134 12.89 20.65 18.51
N TYR A 135 13.75 19.69 18.22
CA TYR A 135 14.15 19.37 16.84
C TYR A 135 14.46 17.89 16.66
N LEU A 136 14.30 17.44 15.42
CA LEU A 136 14.73 16.14 14.94
C LEU A 136 16.10 16.30 14.24
N VAL A 137 16.95 15.30 14.36
CA VAL A 137 18.29 15.28 13.79
C VAL A 137 18.29 14.48 12.49
N PRO A 138 18.42 15.10 11.31
CA PRO A 138 18.61 14.41 10.04
C PRO A 138 19.95 13.66 9.97
N TRP A 139 20.05 12.70 9.05
CA TRP A 139 21.22 11.86 8.88
C TRP A 139 22.55 12.64 8.73
N ASP A 140 22.54 13.77 8.00
CA ASP A 140 23.71 14.59 7.71
C ASP A 140 23.89 15.76 8.69
N ALA A 141 23.13 15.79 9.78
CA ALA A 141 23.25 16.81 10.82
C ALA A 141 24.30 16.46 11.88
N GLN A 142 24.78 17.48 12.57
CA GLN A 142 25.67 17.36 13.74
C GLN A 142 24.89 17.75 14.99
N LEU A 143 25.02 17.00 16.08
CA LEU A 143 24.33 17.29 17.35
C LEU A 143 24.71 18.67 17.95
N THR A 144 25.91 19.16 17.59
CA THR A 144 26.42 20.45 18.06
C THR A 144 26.17 21.63 17.11
N ASN A 145 25.60 21.36 15.93
CA ASN A 145 25.35 22.36 14.90
C ASN A 145 23.90 22.34 14.45
N THR A 146 23.16 23.38 14.82
CA THR A 146 21.72 23.51 14.56
C THR A 146 21.37 24.00 13.14
N ASN A 147 22.32 24.10 12.22
CA ASN A 147 22.05 24.58 10.86
C ASN A 147 21.29 23.57 9.97
N LYS A 148 21.33 22.27 10.34
CA LYS A 148 20.68 21.18 9.58
C LYS A 148 19.79 20.35 10.49
N ILE A 149 18.85 20.98 11.18
CA ILE A 149 17.88 20.32 12.04
C ILE A 149 16.46 20.57 11.54
N VAL A 150 15.56 19.62 11.71
CA VAL A 150 14.14 19.80 11.46
C VAL A 150 13.49 20.20 12.77
N THR A 151 13.26 21.49 12.96
CA THR A 151 12.62 22.02 14.17
C THR A 151 11.12 21.76 14.16
N PHE A 152 10.52 21.80 15.34
CA PHE A 152 9.06 21.71 15.44
C PHE A 152 8.32 22.87 14.78
N ASP A 153 8.93 24.01 14.66
CA ASP A 153 8.35 25.10 13.90
C ASP A 153 8.27 24.75 12.40
N HIS A 154 9.22 24.00 11.84
CA HIS A 154 9.08 23.46 10.49
C HIS A 154 7.88 22.51 10.37
N LEU A 155 7.63 21.65 11.37
CA LEU A 155 6.49 20.74 11.38
C LEU A 155 5.15 21.47 11.58
N LYS A 156 5.12 22.47 12.46
CA LYS A 156 3.95 23.36 12.63
C LYS A 156 3.66 24.17 11.37
N GLU A 157 4.69 24.69 10.73
CA GLU A 157 4.53 25.42 9.47
C GLU A 157 4.03 24.48 8.36
N PHE A 158 4.56 23.23 8.30
CA PHE A 158 4.03 22.22 7.41
C PHE A 158 2.56 21.93 7.70
N SER A 159 2.17 21.72 8.97
CA SER A 159 0.77 21.45 9.33
C SER A 159 -0.17 22.57 8.89
N ARG A 160 0.24 23.83 9.08
CA ARG A 160 -0.55 25.02 8.69
C ARG A 160 -0.68 25.16 7.16
N ARG A 161 0.38 24.82 6.42
CA ARG A 161 0.39 24.86 4.94
C ARG A 161 -0.27 23.65 4.32
N SER A 162 -0.25 22.51 5.02
CA SER A 162 -0.93 21.31 4.59
C SER A 162 -2.44 21.51 4.64
N ALA A 163 -3.09 21.16 3.55
CA ALA A 163 -4.55 21.18 3.51
C ALA A 163 -5.18 19.98 4.22
N SER A 164 -4.37 19.05 4.75
CA SER A 164 -4.87 17.79 5.32
C SER A 164 -5.93 18.01 6.39
N LYS A 165 -6.94 17.14 6.37
CA LYS A 165 -7.97 17.09 7.41
C LYS A 165 -7.36 16.63 8.73
N HIS A 166 -6.61 15.54 8.67
CA HIS A 166 -6.01 14.89 9.83
C HIS A 166 -4.50 14.71 9.66
N MET A 167 -3.75 14.97 10.72
CA MET A 167 -2.31 14.76 10.77
C MET A 167 -1.89 14.17 12.10
N LEU A 168 -1.18 13.04 12.07
CA LEU A 168 -0.60 12.42 13.25
C LEU A 168 0.93 12.38 13.13
N LEU A 169 1.60 12.92 14.13
CA LEU A 169 3.06 12.91 14.27
C LEU A 169 3.43 11.90 15.36
N LEU A 170 4.22 10.91 15.02
CA LEU A 170 4.68 9.83 15.90
C LEU A 170 6.20 9.94 16.05
N PHE A 171 6.69 10.14 17.27
CA PHE A 171 8.12 10.31 17.50
C PHE A 171 8.66 9.28 18.48
N ASP A 172 9.39 8.33 17.93
CA ASP A 172 10.19 7.36 18.66
C ASP A 172 11.55 7.98 19.03
N ALA A 173 11.46 9.02 19.84
CA ALA A 173 12.60 9.81 20.26
C ALA A 173 12.25 10.56 21.56
N ASN A 174 13.28 10.85 22.36
CA ASN A 174 13.12 11.71 23.53
C ASN A 174 13.04 13.18 23.09
N ILE A 175 11.84 13.71 23.08
CA ILE A 175 11.56 15.04 22.55
C ILE A 175 11.11 15.98 23.67
N ARG A 176 11.71 17.15 23.72
CA ARG A 176 11.36 18.26 24.62
C ARG A 176 10.87 19.46 23.83
N GLY A 177 10.19 20.41 24.53
CA GLY A 177 9.86 21.71 23.93
C GLY A 177 8.51 21.76 23.21
N TRP A 178 7.62 20.81 23.49
CA TRP A 178 6.21 20.86 23.08
C TRP A 178 5.33 21.72 23.99
N GLU A 179 5.83 22.64 24.75
CA GLU A 179 4.97 23.46 25.60
C GLU A 179 3.89 24.19 24.78
N VAL A 180 2.89 23.41 24.41
CA VAL A 180 1.54 23.91 24.20
C VAL A 180 0.91 24.01 25.59
N SER A 181 0.24 25.11 25.85
CA SER A 181 -0.58 25.32 27.03
C SER A 181 -1.22 24.02 27.47
N ALA A 182 -0.97 23.60 28.71
CA ALA A 182 -1.28 22.32 29.36
C ALA A 182 -2.06 21.33 28.50
N PRO A 183 -1.50 20.16 28.20
CA PRO A 183 -2.26 19.14 27.46
C PRO A 183 -3.57 18.93 28.18
N GLN A 184 -4.68 19.21 27.54
CA GLN A 184 -5.97 18.73 28.02
C GLN A 184 -5.86 17.21 27.91
N PRO A 185 -5.93 16.44 29.00
CA PRO A 185 -6.03 15.00 28.88
C PRO A 185 -7.26 14.74 28.03
N LEU A 186 -7.05 14.13 26.88
CA LEU A 186 -8.13 13.68 26.03
C LEU A 186 -8.86 12.56 26.79
N SER A 187 -9.94 12.94 27.49
CA SER A 187 -10.81 11.97 28.15
C SER A 187 -11.45 11.10 27.08
N LEU A 188 -11.25 9.79 27.16
CA LEU A 188 -12.01 8.81 26.37
C LEU A 188 -13.50 8.80 26.78
N GLU A 189 -13.83 9.33 27.95
CA GLU A 189 -15.19 9.45 28.43
C GLU A 189 -15.97 10.47 27.60
N GLY A 190 -16.92 9.99 26.82
CA GLY A 190 -17.83 10.81 26.01
C GLY A 190 -17.54 10.89 24.52
N ARG A 191 -16.44 10.34 24.02
CA ARG A 191 -16.15 10.23 22.59
C ARG A 191 -16.69 8.91 22.04
N LEU A 192 -18.01 8.79 21.98
CA LEU A 192 -18.68 7.54 21.62
C LEU A 192 -19.07 7.46 20.13
N SER A 193 -18.87 8.52 19.34
CA SER A 193 -19.20 8.51 17.93
C SER A 193 -18.02 9.02 17.11
N PRO A 194 -17.37 8.15 16.31
CA PRO A 194 -16.34 8.59 15.36
C PRO A 194 -16.86 9.65 14.40
N GLU A 195 -18.16 9.69 14.14
CA GLU A 195 -18.79 10.52 13.10
C GLU A 195 -18.65 12.02 13.39
N ASP A 196 -18.78 12.46 14.64
CA ASP A 196 -18.70 13.89 15.01
C ASP A 196 -17.24 14.40 15.08
N ASP A 197 -16.31 13.59 15.56
CA ASP A 197 -14.91 13.97 15.72
C ASP A 197 -14.11 13.84 14.43
N THR A 198 -14.55 12.96 13.53
CA THR A 198 -13.88 12.76 12.23
C THR A 198 -14.13 13.87 11.24
N GLU A 199 -15.18 14.69 11.39
CA GLU A 199 -15.42 15.84 10.50
C GLU A 199 -14.54 17.05 10.85
N LYS A 200 -13.99 17.12 12.06
CA LYS A 200 -13.17 18.22 12.53
C LYS A 200 -11.70 18.01 12.16
N ARG A 201 -10.99 19.11 11.89
CA ARG A 201 -9.53 19.06 11.70
C ARG A 201 -8.84 18.60 12.97
N ALA A 202 -7.82 17.76 12.83
CA ALA A 202 -6.95 17.34 13.92
C ALA A 202 -5.48 17.31 13.50
N VAL A 203 -4.62 17.90 14.32
CA VAL A 203 -3.17 17.71 14.27
C VAL A 203 -2.72 17.26 15.65
N GLN A 204 -2.23 16.03 15.73
CA GLN A 204 -1.93 15.35 16.99
C GLN A 204 -0.49 14.82 16.98
N VAL A 205 0.09 14.71 18.15
CA VAL A 205 1.46 14.22 18.36
C VAL A 205 1.47 13.18 19.45
N LEU A 206 2.14 12.08 19.18
CA LEU A 206 2.45 11.05 20.17
C LEU A 206 3.96 10.85 20.23
N THR A 207 4.55 11.02 21.41
CA THR A 207 5.99 10.85 21.64
C THR A 207 6.26 9.65 22.52
N ALA A 208 7.43 9.03 22.35
CA ALA A 208 7.80 7.81 23.05
C ALA A 208 8.05 8.01 24.56
N ALA A 209 8.45 9.22 24.98
CA ALA A 209 8.91 9.45 26.34
C ALA A 209 8.73 10.89 26.79
N GLU A 210 8.66 11.08 28.09
CA GLU A 210 8.72 12.37 28.75
C GLU A 210 10.15 12.95 28.79
N LYS A 211 10.25 14.15 29.36
CA LYS A 211 11.46 14.91 29.59
C LYS A 211 12.51 14.08 30.34
N ALA A 212 13.68 13.85 29.74
CA ALA A 212 14.85 13.16 30.31
C ALA A 212 14.78 11.62 30.39
N GLU A 213 13.76 10.99 29.87
CA GLU A 213 13.69 9.53 29.80
C GLU A 213 14.47 8.97 28.61
N THR A 214 14.94 7.75 28.72
CA THR A 214 15.62 7.06 27.62
C THR A 214 14.64 6.14 26.91
N VAL A 215 14.63 6.16 25.58
CA VAL A 215 13.80 5.22 24.81
C VAL A 215 14.30 3.79 25.00
N GLY A 216 13.41 2.93 25.48
CA GLY A 216 13.69 1.53 25.74
C GLY A 216 13.64 0.69 24.45
N HIS A 217 14.54 -0.30 24.35
CA HIS A 217 14.57 -1.25 23.25
C HIS A 217 14.49 -2.68 23.78
N VAL A 218 13.68 -3.51 23.11
CA VAL A 218 13.57 -4.93 23.38
C VAL A 218 13.82 -5.64 22.03
N SER A 219 14.69 -6.64 22.02
CA SER A 219 15.00 -7.43 20.84
C SER A 219 15.42 -6.62 19.57
N GLY A 220 16.02 -5.43 19.78
CA GLY A 220 16.49 -4.58 18.68
C GLY A 220 15.50 -3.55 18.17
N GLN A 221 14.21 -3.66 18.49
CA GLN A 221 13.19 -2.66 18.17
C GLN A 221 12.85 -1.82 19.42
N SER A 222 12.32 -0.64 19.19
CA SER A 222 11.77 0.20 20.25
C SER A 222 10.45 -0.34 20.75
N VAL A 223 10.25 -0.37 22.07
CA VAL A 223 8.97 -0.75 22.71
C VAL A 223 7.83 0.16 22.22
N PHE A 224 8.13 1.44 21.97
CA PHE A 224 7.17 2.38 21.41
C PHE A 224 6.73 1.98 20.01
N ALA A 225 7.67 1.68 19.12
CA ALA A 225 7.36 1.26 17.75
C ALA A 225 6.58 -0.06 17.71
N GLU A 226 6.95 -1.03 18.56
CA GLU A 226 6.20 -2.29 18.69
C GLU A 226 4.75 -2.03 19.13
N ALA A 227 4.54 -1.18 20.13
CA ALA A 227 3.20 -0.81 20.60
C ALA A 227 2.39 -0.06 19.52
N VAL A 228 3.03 0.87 18.79
CA VAL A 228 2.38 1.55 17.64
C VAL A 228 1.95 0.54 16.59
N VAL A 229 2.82 -0.40 16.21
CA VAL A 229 2.50 -1.44 15.21
C VAL A 229 1.38 -2.35 15.69
N ALA A 230 1.38 -2.77 16.95
CA ALA A 230 0.30 -3.57 17.53
C ALA A 230 -1.02 -2.80 17.53
N GLY A 231 -1.01 -1.53 17.91
CA GLY A 231 -2.18 -0.67 17.91
C GLY A 231 -2.74 -0.46 16.51
N LEU A 232 -1.90 -0.20 15.50
CA LEU A 232 -2.29 -0.10 14.09
C LEU A 232 -2.87 -1.41 13.55
N LYS A 233 -2.50 -2.55 14.10
CA LYS A 233 -3.06 -3.87 13.79
C LYS A 233 -4.38 -4.17 14.53
N GLY A 234 -4.92 -3.22 15.28
CA GLY A 234 -6.22 -3.31 15.95
C GLY A 234 -6.18 -3.49 17.47
N ALA A 235 -4.99 -3.71 18.08
CA ALA A 235 -4.88 -3.82 19.53
C ALA A 235 -5.30 -2.54 20.26
N ALA A 236 -5.30 -1.40 19.57
CA ALA A 236 -5.74 -0.11 20.11
C ALA A 236 -7.25 0.15 19.95
N ASP A 237 -8.03 -0.77 19.39
CA ASP A 237 -9.51 -0.69 19.39
C ASP A 237 -10.04 -1.05 20.81
N LEU A 238 -9.88 -0.12 21.73
CA LEU A 238 -10.14 -0.35 23.16
C LEU A 238 -11.63 -0.49 23.47
N ASN A 239 -12.48 0.12 22.69
CA ASN A 239 -13.94 0.09 22.86
C ASN A 239 -14.63 -0.93 21.96
N GLN A 240 -13.87 -1.68 21.13
CA GLN A 240 -14.32 -2.74 20.23
C GLN A 240 -15.37 -2.26 19.20
N ASN A 241 -15.28 -1.02 18.76
CA ASN A 241 -16.18 -0.45 17.75
C ASN A 241 -15.67 -0.65 16.32
N GLY A 242 -14.50 -1.25 16.16
CA GLY A 242 -13.82 -1.49 14.89
C GLY A 242 -13.01 -0.30 14.36
N TRP A 243 -13.02 0.84 15.05
CA TRP A 243 -12.22 2.01 14.70
C TRP A 243 -10.98 2.09 15.59
N VAL A 244 -9.90 2.63 15.08
CA VAL A 244 -8.75 3.02 15.89
C VAL A 244 -8.50 4.50 15.67
N MET A 245 -8.75 5.27 16.71
CA MET A 245 -8.47 6.70 16.74
C MET A 245 -7.05 6.95 17.27
N ALA A 246 -6.47 8.11 16.99
CA ALA A 246 -5.14 8.43 17.53
C ALA A 246 -5.13 8.54 19.06
N SER A 247 -6.24 8.95 19.67
CA SER A 247 -6.39 8.92 21.12
C SER A 247 -6.38 7.51 21.72
N GLU A 248 -7.03 6.54 21.06
CA GLU A 248 -7.00 5.13 21.47
C GLU A 248 -5.62 4.51 21.24
N LEU A 249 -4.98 4.83 20.10
CA LEU A 249 -3.60 4.43 19.87
C LEU A 249 -2.67 4.95 20.97
N ALA A 250 -2.84 6.21 21.37
CA ALA A 250 -2.02 6.82 22.41
C ALA A 250 -2.19 6.13 23.76
N GLU A 251 -3.42 5.80 24.14
CA GLU A 251 -3.70 5.09 25.40
C GLU A 251 -3.12 3.67 25.38
N HIS A 252 -3.31 2.94 24.26
CA HIS A 252 -2.71 1.63 24.06
C HIS A 252 -1.18 1.69 24.14
N VAL A 253 -0.55 2.61 23.41
CA VAL A 253 0.92 2.79 23.41
C VAL A 253 1.42 3.15 24.81
N LYS A 254 0.71 4.01 25.54
CA LYS A 254 1.08 4.34 26.92
C LYS A 254 1.11 3.12 27.81
N GLN A 255 0.05 2.31 27.80
CA GLN A 255 -0.03 1.08 28.61
C GLN A 255 1.07 0.08 28.27
N GLU A 256 1.29 -0.20 26.98
CA GLU A 256 2.29 -1.15 26.52
C GLU A 256 3.72 -0.69 26.83
N VAL A 257 4.02 0.60 26.60
CA VAL A 257 5.36 1.15 26.86
C VAL A 257 5.66 1.23 28.35
N GLU A 258 4.72 1.69 29.17
CA GLU A 258 4.89 1.71 30.63
C GLU A 258 5.10 0.28 31.19
N ALA A 259 4.33 -0.70 30.71
CA ALA A 259 4.49 -2.08 31.09
C ALA A 259 5.83 -2.67 30.60
N GLY A 260 6.15 -2.52 29.32
CA GLY A 260 7.38 -3.06 28.71
C GLY A 260 8.65 -2.47 29.27
N THR A 261 8.62 -1.21 29.69
CA THR A 261 9.77 -0.50 30.29
C THR A 261 9.75 -0.48 31.82
N LYS A 262 8.77 -1.15 32.46
CA LYS A 262 8.57 -1.17 33.92
C LYS A 262 8.45 0.23 34.51
N GLY A 263 7.75 1.12 33.83
CA GLY A 263 7.55 2.50 34.24
C GLY A 263 8.77 3.41 34.06
N ALA A 264 9.75 3.04 33.23
CA ALA A 264 10.91 3.88 32.95
C ALA A 264 10.67 4.86 31.78
N GLN A 265 9.57 4.71 31.06
CA GLN A 265 9.24 5.52 29.88
C GLN A 265 7.73 5.83 29.88
N HIS A 266 7.39 7.10 29.66
CA HIS A 266 6.02 7.60 29.70
C HIS A 266 5.68 8.35 28.42
N PRO A 267 4.99 7.69 27.46
CA PRO A 267 4.55 8.33 26.22
C PRO A 267 3.63 9.53 26.48
N GLN A 268 3.78 10.56 25.65
CA GLN A 268 2.98 11.77 25.74
C GLN A 268 2.13 11.97 24.49
N PHE A 269 0.85 12.28 24.69
CA PHE A 269 -0.08 12.58 23.61
C PHE A 269 -0.58 14.02 23.71
N VAL A 270 -0.51 14.76 22.60
CA VAL A 270 -0.81 16.20 22.58
C VAL A 270 -1.64 16.55 21.36
N GLN A 271 -2.70 17.33 21.58
CA GLN A 271 -3.45 18.00 20.50
C GLN A 271 -2.76 19.31 20.15
N LEU A 272 -2.26 19.45 18.90
CA LEU A 272 -1.61 20.69 18.45
C LEU A 272 -2.59 21.67 17.81
N GLU A 273 -3.50 21.18 16.96
CA GLU A 273 -4.47 22.00 16.23
C GLU A 273 -5.79 21.25 16.10
N GLY A 274 -6.89 22.03 16.18
CA GLY A 274 -8.25 21.49 16.07
C GLY A 274 -8.69 20.67 17.27
N ASP A 275 -9.90 20.17 17.21
CA ASP A 275 -10.60 19.40 18.25
C ASP A 275 -11.16 18.07 17.75
N GLY A 276 -10.75 17.66 16.55
CA GLY A 276 -11.01 16.34 15.99
C GLY A 276 -10.05 15.28 16.50
N ASP A 277 -10.23 14.05 16.04
CA ASP A 277 -9.32 12.95 16.31
C ASP A 277 -8.93 12.25 15.00
N VAL A 278 -7.65 11.88 14.86
CA VAL A 278 -7.15 11.24 13.63
C VAL A 278 -7.61 9.79 13.62
N VAL A 279 -8.32 9.39 12.58
CA VAL A 279 -8.70 7.99 12.37
C VAL A 279 -7.56 7.25 11.69
N LEU A 280 -7.12 6.16 12.29
CA LEU A 280 -6.06 5.29 11.78
C LEU A 280 -6.62 4.03 11.14
N VAL A 281 -7.66 3.46 11.73
CA VAL A 281 -8.38 2.29 11.21
C VAL A 281 -9.87 2.61 11.15
N GLU A 282 -10.50 2.36 10.00
CA GLU A 282 -11.92 2.63 9.78
C GLU A 282 -12.77 1.37 10.04
N GLY A 283 -13.77 1.46 10.93
CA GLY A 283 -14.53 0.33 11.45
C GLY A 283 -15.30 -0.54 10.43
N LYS A 284 -15.66 0.01 9.29
CA LYS A 284 -16.29 -0.75 8.19
C LYS A 284 -15.25 -1.36 7.24
N LYS A 285 -13.99 -0.99 7.39
CA LYS A 285 -12.85 -1.44 6.58
C LYS A 285 -11.76 -2.08 7.42
N SER A 286 -12.00 -2.30 8.73
CA SER A 286 -11.01 -2.99 9.56
C SER A 286 -10.74 -4.37 9.02
N LEU A 287 -9.62 -4.49 8.32
CA LEU A 287 -9.05 -5.76 7.85
C LEU A 287 -8.70 -6.70 9.00
N PHE A 288 -8.90 -6.26 10.23
CA PHE A 288 -8.47 -6.95 11.45
C PHE A 288 -9.60 -7.30 12.43
N HIS A 289 -10.88 -7.24 12.03
CA HIS A 289 -11.84 -8.15 12.63
C HIS A 289 -11.54 -9.56 12.08
N LEU A 290 -10.44 -10.10 12.51
CA LEU A 290 -10.31 -11.50 12.76
C LEU A 290 -11.35 -11.80 13.86
N GLY A 291 -12.57 -12.06 13.47
CA GLY A 291 -13.43 -12.90 14.27
C GLY A 291 -12.54 -14.06 14.69
N SER A 292 -12.44 -14.33 15.99
CA SER A 292 -11.55 -15.32 16.63
C SER A 292 -10.66 -16.04 15.61
N GLU A 293 -9.35 -15.77 15.62
CA GLU A 293 -8.40 -16.39 14.67
C GLU A 293 -8.84 -17.84 14.46
N PRO A 294 -8.96 -18.31 13.21
CA PRO A 294 -9.38 -19.68 12.98
C PRO A 294 -8.48 -20.57 13.82
N ALA A 295 -9.07 -21.35 14.71
CA ALA A 295 -8.38 -22.03 15.81
C ALA A 295 -7.34 -23.05 15.31
N ASN A 296 -7.35 -23.36 14.02
CA ASN A 296 -6.44 -24.30 13.39
C ASN A 296 -6.24 -23.99 11.89
N GLU A 297 -5.28 -24.65 11.27
CA GLU A 297 -4.90 -24.49 9.87
C GLU A 297 -6.06 -24.78 8.89
N ALA A 298 -6.92 -25.76 9.20
CA ALA A 298 -8.07 -26.09 8.37
C ALA A 298 -9.11 -24.98 8.34
N ASP A 299 -9.35 -24.31 9.46
CA ASP A 299 -10.26 -23.16 9.55
C ASP A 299 -9.66 -21.93 8.85
N ARG A 300 -8.35 -21.72 8.91
CA ARG A 300 -7.63 -20.68 8.15
C ARG A 300 -7.79 -20.90 6.64
N ALA A 301 -7.55 -22.11 6.16
CA ALA A 301 -7.71 -22.45 4.75
C ALA A 301 -9.18 -22.26 4.29
N LYS A 302 -10.16 -22.58 5.15
CA LYS A 302 -11.58 -22.35 4.86
C LYS A 302 -11.90 -20.85 4.79
N ALA A 303 -11.39 -20.06 5.73
CA ALA A 303 -11.56 -18.61 5.75
C ALA A 303 -10.93 -17.97 4.50
N ALA A 304 -9.71 -18.38 4.12
CA ALA A 304 -9.03 -17.92 2.91
C ALA A 304 -9.87 -18.17 1.65
N ARG A 305 -10.42 -19.37 1.51
CA ARG A 305 -11.30 -19.73 0.38
C ARG A 305 -12.59 -18.92 0.37
N THR A 306 -13.17 -18.63 1.53
CA THR A 306 -14.39 -17.81 1.63
C THR A 306 -14.12 -16.38 1.15
N GLU A 307 -13.04 -15.74 1.60
CA GLU A 307 -12.66 -14.40 1.17
C GLU A 307 -12.35 -14.35 -0.34
N TYR A 308 -11.64 -15.34 -0.86
CA TYR A 308 -11.38 -15.49 -2.28
C TYR A 308 -12.68 -15.60 -3.10
N GLN A 309 -13.65 -16.43 -2.67
CA GLN A 309 -14.93 -16.60 -3.36
C GLN A 309 -15.75 -15.30 -3.38
N GLN A 310 -15.71 -14.54 -2.29
CA GLN A 310 -16.40 -13.25 -2.19
C GLN A 310 -15.73 -12.21 -3.10
N ALA A 311 -14.39 -12.14 -3.11
CA ALA A 311 -13.65 -11.29 -4.03
C ALA A 311 -13.99 -11.60 -5.50
N PHE A 312 -13.98 -12.88 -5.84
CA PHE A 312 -14.34 -13.35 -7.17
C PHE A 312 -15.77 -12.96 -7.57
N THR A 313 -16.71 -13.10 -6.64
CA THR A 313 -18.12 -12.73 -6.86
C THR A 313 -18.28 -11.23 -7.10
N LEU A 314 -17.57 -10.37 -6.35
CA LEU A 314 -17.59 -8.92 -6.54
C LEU A 314 -17.10 -8.55 -7.94
N LEU A 315 -15.99 -9.14 -8.38
CA LEU A 315 -15.43 -8.89 -9.72
C LEU A 315 -16.37 -9.38 -10.84
N GLN A 316 -17.00 -10.54 -10.67
CA GLN A 316 -17.99 -11.04 -11.64
C GLN A 316 -19.23 -10.15 -11.75
N GLN A 317 -19.64 -9.55 -10.65
CA GLN A 317 -20.80 -8.64 -10.61
C GLN A 317 -20.43 -7.20 -10.99
N GLN A 318 -19.18 -6.94 -11.38
CA GLN A 318 -18.64 -5.60 -11.68
C GLN A 318 -18.89 -4.60 -10.53
N LYS A 319 -18.86 -5.09 -9.29
CA LYS A 319 -18.93 -4.28 -8.09
C LYS A 319 -17.53 -3.76 -7.72
N SER A 320 -17.36 -3.26 -6.50
CA SER A 320 -16.11 -2.65 -6.06
C SER A 320 -14.88 -3.57 -6.23
N ALA A 321 -13.97 -3.16 -7.11
CA ALA A 321 -12.70 -3.82 -7.32
C ALA A 321 -11.76 -3.62 -6.13
N GLU A 322 -11.89 -2.50 -5.45
CA GLU A 322 -11.18 -2.19 -4.21
C GLU A 322 -11.56 -3.18 -3.11
N GLU A 323 -12.87 -3.43 -2.91
CA GLU A 323 -13.33 -4.41 -1.95
C GLU A 323 -12.87 -5.83 -2.31
N ALA A 324 -12.90 -6.18 -3.60
CA ALA A 324 -12.40 -7.47 -4.07
C ALA A 324 -10.90 -7.63 -3.75
N LEU A 325 -10.10 -6.57 -3.96
CA LEU A 325 -8.67 -6.57 -3.63
C LEU A 325 -8.42 -6.72 -2.12
N GLU A 326 -9.20 -6.07 -1.29
CA GLU A 326 -9.13 -6.21 0.16
C GLU A 326 -9.43 -7.64 0.61
N ARG A 327 -10.45 -8.27 0.02
CA ARG A 327 -10.77 -9.68 0.29
C ARG A 327 -9.67 -10.63 -0.15
N LEU A 328 -9.01 -10.35 -1.28
CA LEU A 328 -7.85 -11.13 -1.73
C LEU A 328 -6.67 -10.99 -0.76
N ASN A 329 -6.43 -9.80 -0.24
CA ASN A 329 -5.41 -9.59 0.78
C ASN A 329 -5.72 -10.37 2.07
N ARG A 330 -7.01 -10.44 2.47
CA ARG A 330 -7.42 -11.27 3.61
C ARG A 330 -7.26 -12.76 3.32
N ALA A 331 -7.65 -13.21 2.13
CA ALA A 331 -7.44 -14.61 1.73
C ALA A 331 -5.97 -15.01 1.85
N ILE A 332 -5.05 -14.15 1.39
CA ILE A 332 -3.60 -14.33 1.48
C ILE A 332 -3.11 -14.28 2.94
N ALA A 333 -3.70 -13.41 3.77
CA ALA A 333 -3.34 -13.33 5.19
C ALA A 333 -3.75 -14.60 5.96
N TYR A 334 -4.90 -15.19 5.65
CA TYR A 334 -5.34 -16.47 6.22
C TYR A 334 -4.52 -17.65 5.71
N ASP A 335 -4.19 -17.68 4.43
CA ASP A 335 -3.38 -18.72 3.80
C ASP A 335 -2.35 -18.11 2.85
N PRO A 336 -1.14 -17.82 3.34
CA PRO A 336 -0.06 -17.28 2.52
C PRO A 336 0.38 -18.18 1.36
N SER A 337 -0.03 -19.45 1.36
CA SER A 337 0.26 -20.41 0.29
C SER A 337 -0.85 -20.48 -0.78
N PHE A 338 -1.93 -19.71 -0.63
CA PHE A 338 -3.09 -19.77 -1.52
C PHE A 338 -2.80 -19.11 -2.88
N GLY A 339 -2.19 -19.85 -3.80
CA GLY A 339 -1.73 -19.37 -5.12
C GLY A 339 -2.83 -18.71 -5.96
N ASP A 340 -4.06 -19.26 -5.95
CA ASP A 340 -5.18 -18.69 -6.73
C ASP A 340 -5.54 -17.26 -6.30
N ALA A 341 -5.36 -16.94 -5.02
CA ALA A 341 -5.59 -15.57 -4.53
C ALA A 341 -4.55 -14.58 -5.09
N TYR A 342 -3.30 -15.01 -5.20
CA TYR A 342 -2.25 -14.21 -5.85
C TYR A 342 -2.48 -14.05 -7.35
N VAL A 343 -2.92 -15.11 -8.06
CA VAL A 343 -3.31 -15.04 -9.47
C VAL A 343 -4.37 -13.96 -9.66
N LEU A 344 -5.47 -14.04 -8.91
CA LEU A 344 -6.58 -13.08 -9.05
C LEU A 344 -6.16 -11.66 -8.67
N LYS A 345 -5.34 -11.51 -7.61
CA LYS A 345 -4.76 -10.22 -7.22
C LYS A 345 -3.91 -9.62 -8.33
N SER A 346 -3.08 -10.43 -9.00
CA SER A 346 -2.29 -9.97 -10.14
C SER A 346 -3.17 -9.44 -11.26
N TYR A 347 -4.23 -10.15 -11.64
CA TYR A 347 -5.18 -9.68 -12.67
C TYR A 347 -5.89 -8.38 -12.28
N VAL A 348 -6.34 -8.26 -11.03
CA VAL A 348 -6.97 -7.02 -10.55
C VAL A 348 -6.00 -5.85 -10.64
N ARG A 349 -4.75 -6.04 -10.24
CA ARG A 349 -3.70 -5.02 -10.31
C ARG A 349 -3.15 -4.77 -11.71
N LEU A 350 -3.37 -5.66 -12.65
CA LEU A 350 -2.99 -5.47 -14.05
C LEU A 350 -4.04 -4.69 -14.83
N GLU A 351 -5.31 -5.07 -14.70
CA GLU A 351 -6.37 -4.66 -15.62
C GLU A 351 -7.45 -3.76 -15.00
N VAL A 352 -7.73 -3.88 -13.71
CA VAL A 352 -8.86 -3.19 -13.07
C VAL A 352 -8.43 -1.98 -12.25
N LEU A 353 -7.42 -2.17 -11.40
CA LEU A 353 -6.81 -1.13 -10.57
C LEU A 353 -5.30 -1.10 -10.87
N PRO A 354 -4.87 -0.53 -12.01
CA PRO A 354 -3.52 -0.73 -12.52
C PRO A 354 -2.42 -0.30 -11.55
N ASN A 355 -1.60 -1.28 -11.19
CA ASN A 355 -0.35 -1.13 -10.47
C ASN A 355 0.59 -2.27 -10.88
N LEU A 356 1.47 -1.99 -11.86
CA LEU A 356 2.33 -3.01 -12.45
C LEU A 356 3.31 -3.63 -11.47
N GLU A 357 3.80 -2.89 -10.48
CA GLU A 357 4.72 -3.39 -9.47
C GLU A 357 4.04 -4.40 -8.55
N GLU A 358 2.86 -4.06 -8.02
CA GLU A 358 2.08 -4.97 -7.20
C GLU A 358 1.57 -6.18 -8.01
N SER A 359 1.20 -5.98 -9.28
CA SER A 359 0.80 -7.05 -10.17
C SER A 359 1.94 -8.05 -10.38
N LEU A 360 3.17 -7.57 -10.65
CA LEU A 360 4.35 -8.40 -10.84
C LEU A 360 4.69 -9.17 -9.56
N THR A 361 4.62 -8.49 -8.41
CA THR A 361 4.86 -9.11 -7.10
C THR A 361 3.86 -10.25 -6.85
N ALA A 362 2.56 -9.99 -7.08
CA ALA A 362 1.53 -11.00 -6.93
C ALA A 362 1.69 -12.16 -7.93
N ALA A 363 2.01 -11.89 -9.20
CA ALA A 363 2.24 -12.93 -10.20
C ALA A 363 3.43 -13.84 -9.85
N ARG A 364 4.52 -13.29 -9.36
CA ARG A 364 5.68 -14.06 -8.88
C ARG A 364 5.33 -14.92 -7.67
N ALA A 365 4.57 -14.37 -6.72
CA ALA A 365 4.09 -15.13 -5.58
C ALA A 365 3.14 -16.26 -6.01
N ALA A 366 2.27 -16.03 -7.01
CA ALA A 366 1.42 -17.09 -7.57
C ALA A 366 2.25 -18.26 -8.11
N VAL A 367 3.30 -18.01 -8.89
CA VAL A 367 4.19 -19.05 -9.39
C VAL A 367 4.94 -19.77 -8.26
N GLN A 368 5.37 -19.02 -7.24
CA GLN A 368 6.07 -19.60 -6.07
C GLN A 368 5.17 -20.56 -5.27
N HIS A 369 3.92 -20.18 -5.02
CA HIS A 369 3.00 -20.94 -4.17
C HIS A 369 2.16 -21.97 -4.94
N ALA A 370 1.95 -21.75 -6.23
CA ALA A 370 1.20 -22.69 -7.09
C ALA A 370 1.93 -22.93 -8.41
N PRO A 371 3.14 -23.56 -8.39
CA PRO A 371 3.95 -23.75 -9.61
C PRO A 371 3.32 -24.73 -10.61
N GLN A 372 2.37 -25.57 -10.19
CA GLN A 372 1.62 -26.49 -11.05
C GLN A 372 0.26 -25.93 -11.52
N ASN A 373 -0.06 -24.68 -11.16
CA ASN A 373 -1.24 -24.01 -11.67
C ASN A 373 -0.87 -23.24 -12.97
N PRO A 374 -1.46 -23.60 -14.14
CA PRO A 374 -1.16 -22.92 -15.39
C PRO A 374 -1.51 -21.43 -15.35
N ASP A 375 -2.53 -21.03 -14.58
CA ASP A 375 -2.94 -19.62 -14.44
C ASP A 375 -1.86 -18.79 -13.74
N SER A 376 -1.05 -19.37 -12.85
CA SER A 376 0.06 -18.67 -12.19
C SER A 376 1.11 -18.20 -13.20
N HIS A 377 1.52 -19.08 -14.10
CA HIS A 377 2.49 -18.78 -15.16
C HIS A 377 1.90 -17.82 -16.19
N TYR A 378 0.62 -17.98 -16.53
CA TYR A 378 -0.05 -17.08 -17.47
C TYR A 378 -0.20 -15.67 -16.89
N ALA A 379 -0.58 -15.52 -15.62
CA ALA A 379 -0.62 -14.23 -14.96
C ALA A 379 0.75 -13.52 -14.99
N LEU A 380 1.82 -14.26 -14.68
CA LEU A 380 3.18 -13.72 -14.78
C LEU A 380 3.52 -13.27 -16.21
N ALA A 381 3.16 -14.08 -17.22
CA ALA A 381 3.40 -13.76 -18.61
C ALA A 381 2.73 -12.46 -19.06
N LEU A 382 1.47 -12.23 -18.66
CA LEU A 382 0.74 -11.01 -19.00
C LEU A 382 1.38 -9.76 -18.40
N VAL A 383 1.88 -9.84 -17.16
CA VAL A 383 2.59 -8.72 -16.53
C VAL A 383 3.94 -8.47 -17.21
N LEU A 384 4.69 -9.53 -17.56
CA LEU A 384 5.95 -9.42 -18.27
C LEU A 384 5.77 -8.81 -19.67
N GLU A 385 4.70 -9.16 -20.39
CA GLU A 385 4.33 -8.54 -21.65
C GLU A 385 4.09 -7.02 -21.48
N LYS A 386 3.30 -6.62 -20.49
CA LYS A 386 3.02 -5.20 -20.20
C LYS A 386 4.26 -4.41 -19.79
N THR A 387 5.25 -5.07 -19.24
CA THR A 387 6.55 -4.47 -18.88
C THR A 387 7.61 -4.62 -19.96
N ALA A 388 7.21 -5.02 -21.18
CA ALA A 388 8.06 -5.19 -22.35
C ALA A 388 9.21 -6.23 -22.18
N GLN A 389 9.02 -7.19 -21.28
CA GLN A 389 9.93 -8.32 -21.06
C GLN A 389 9.46 -9.52 -21.92
N TYR A 390 9.45 -9.35 -23.24
CA TYR A 390 8.81 -10.28 -24.17
C TYR A 390 9.39 -11.70 -24.19
N PRO A 391 10.72 -11.91 -24.11
CA PRO A 391 11.28 -13.25 -24.03
C PRO A 391 10.86 -14.00 -22.75
N ASP A 392 10.81 -13.29 -21.62
CA ASP A 392 10.39 -13.87 -20.35
C ASP A 392 8.88 -14.16 -20.34
N ALA A 393 8.09 -13.32 -21.01
CA ALA A 393 6.67 -13.55 -21.22
C ALA A 393 6.40 -14.81 -22.06
N GLU A 394 7.16 -14.99 -23.17
CA GLU A 394 7.10 -16.20 -23.98
C GLU A 394 7.40 -17.45 -23.13
N GLN A 395 8.48 -17.40 -22.36
CA GLN A 395 8.87 -18.52 -21.50
C GLN A 395 7.78 -18.86 -20.47
N ALA A 396 7.20 -17.86 -19.83
CA ALA A 396 6.12 -18.06 -18.85
C ALA A 396 4.84 -18.62 -19.51
N MET A 397 4.47 -18.18 -20.72
CA MET A 397 3.37 -18.75 -21.49
C MET A 397 3.65 -20.22 -21.85
N GLN A 398 4.87 -20.56 -22.24
CA GLN A 398 5.27 -21.93 -22.54
C GLN A 398 5.19 -22.83 -21.28
N GLN A 399 5.56 -22.32 -20.10
CA GLN A 399 5.40 -23.06 -18.86
C GLN A 399 3.92 -23.29 -18.52
N SER A 400 3.05 -22.32 -18.75
CA SER A 400 1.61 -22.47 -18.62
C SER A 400 1.08 -23.60 -19.52
N LEU A 401 1.50 -23.64 -20.80
CA LEU A 401 1.11 -24.66 -21.74
C LEU A 401 1.73 -26.03 -21.49
N ALA A 402 2.90 -26.10 -20.88
CA ALA A 402 3.49 -27.36 -20.43
C ALA A 402 2.63 -28.04 -19.34
N ILE A 403 1.97 -27.24 -18.52
CA ILE A 403 1.04 -27.74 -17.48
C ILE A 403 -0.34 -28.04 -18.08
N ASN A 404 -0.86 -27.13 -18.90
CA ASN A 404 -2.16 -27.28 -19.56
C ASN A 404 -2.05 -27.05 -21.08
N PRO A 405 -1.79 -28.10 -21.88
CA PRO A 405 -1.66 -27.99 -23.35
C PRO A 405 -2.97 -27.60 -24.09
N ALA A 406 -4.11 -27.59 -23.38
CA ALA A 406 -5.39 -27.17 -23.95
C ALA A 406 -5.81 -25.75 -23.54
N TYR A 407 -4.90 -24.95 -23.03
CA TYR A 407 -5.20 -23.58 -22.58
C TYR A 407 -5.24 -22.61 -23.77
N ALA A 408 -6.44 -22.48 -24.38
CA ALA A 408 -6.65 -21.72 -25.60
C ALA A 408 -6.16 -20.26 -25.50
N ASP A 409 -6.49 -19.55 -24.38
CA ASP A 409 -6.16 -18.13 -24.22
C ASP A 409 -4.65 -17.85 -24.24
N VAL A 410 -3.84 -18.79 -23.74
CA VAL A 410 -2.38 -18.70 -23.78
C VAL A 410 -1.87 -18.77 -25.23
N TYR A 411 -2.45 -19.64 -26.08
CA TYR A 411 -2.10 -19.69 -27.49
C TYR A 411 -2.47 -18.40 -28.23
N PHE A 412 -3.60 -17.78 -27.87
CA PHE A 412 -3.95 -16.47 -28.44
C PHE A 412 -2.93 -15.41 -28.06
N SER A 413 -2.55 -15.34 -26.78
CA SER A 413 -1.54 -14.39 -26.29
C SER A 413 -0.16 -14.63 -26.91
N LEU A 414 0.27 -15.89 -27.05
CA LEU A 414 1.50 -16.23 -27.79
C LEU A 414 1.43 -15.80 -29.25
N GLY A 415 0.30 -16.04 -29.91
CA GLY A 415 0.11 -15.60 -31.30
C GLY A 415 0.25 -14.10 -31.47
N ALA A 416 -0.32 -13.32 -30.52
CA ALA A 416 -0.20 -11.88 -30.49
C ALA A 416 1.24 -11.43 -30.17
N LEU A 417 1.88 -12.05 -29.17
CA LEU A 417 3.25 -11.74 -28.77
C LEU A 417 4.25 -11.94 -29.92
N TYR A 418 4.13 -13.06 -30.66
CA TYR A 418 4.97 -13.36 -31.83
C TYR A 418 4.74 -12.37 -32.99
N ALA A 419 3.47 -11.96 -33.23
CA ALA A 419 3.14 -11.03 -34.26
C ALA A 419 3.61 -9.61 -33.99
N ASP A 420 3.33 -9.13 -32.75
CA ASP A 420 3.42 -7.71 -32.42
C ASP A 420 4.82 -7.30 -31.92
N TYR A 421 5.52 -8.22 -31.24
CA TYR A 421 6.73 -7.88 -30.51
C TYR A 421 7.96 -8.71 -30.82
N LEU A 422 7.81 -10.00 -31.16
CA LEU A 422 8.94 -10.87 -31.39
C LEU A 422 9.28 -11.05 -32.90
N ASN A 423 8.43 -10.54 -33.80
CA ASN A 423 8.59 -10.63 -35.26
C ASN A 423 8.81 -12.08 -35.74
N GLU A 424 7.99 -13.00 -35.23
CA GLU A 424 8.03 -14.44 -35.55
C GLU A 424 6.72 -14.88 -36.24
N PRO A 425 6.49 -14.49 -37.50
CA PRO A 425 5.18 -14.63 -38.13
C PRO A 425 4.70 -16.09 -38.23
N GLN A 426 5.63 -17.05 -38.45
CA GLN A 426 5.25 -18.46 -38.56
C GLN A 426 4.76 -19.00 -37.19
N LYS A 427 5.48 -18.70 -36.10
CA LYS A 427 5.05 -19.10 -34.75
C LYS A 427 3.72 -18.44 -34.36
N SER A 428 3.51 -17.21 -34.82
CA SER A 428 2.23 -16.51 -34.59
C SER A 428 1.08 -17.26 -35.25
N VAL A 429 1.20 -17.63 -36.50
CA VAL A 429 0.18 -18.40 -37.24
C VAL A 429 -0.09 -19.75 -36.60
N ASP A 430 0.96 -20.47 -36.19
CA ASP A 430 0.82 -21.77 -35.55
C ASP A 430 0.12 -21.68 -34.19
N ALA A 431 0.45 -20.66 -33.41
CA ALA A 431 -0.22 -20.39 -32.13
C ALA A 431 -1.70 -20.01 -32.33
N PHE A 432 -2.03 -19.11 -33.26
CA PHE A 432 -3.41 -18.77 -33.59
C PHE A 432 -4.21 -19.95 -34.14
N ARG A 433 -3.58 -20.82 -34.96
CA ARG A 433 -4.23 -22.04 -35.43
C ARG A 433 -4.60 -22.93 -34.25
N ARG A 434 -3.68 -23.14 -33.30
CA ARG A 434 -3.93 -23.95 -32.13
C ARG A 434 -5.03 -23.37 -31.25
N TYR A 435 -5.08 -22.05 -31.08
CA TYR A 435 -6.19 -21.34 -30.42
C TYR A 435 -7.54 -21.68 -31.07
N LEU A 436 -7.63 -21.59 -32.43
CA LEU A 436 -8.87 -21.87 -33.14
C LEU A 436 -9.27 -23.35 -33.05
N GLU A 437 -8.33 -24.28 -33.13
CA GLU A 437 -8.57 -25.73 -32.95
C GLU A 437 -9.13 -26.06 -31.56
N LEU A 438 -8.75 -25.31 -30.54
CA LEU A 438 -9.24 -25.45 -29.18
C LEU A 438 -10.60 -24.74 -28.95
N GLY A 439 -11.25 -24.29 -30.01
CA GLY A 439 -12.58 -23.64 -29.97
C GLY A 439 -12.53 -22.14 -29.70
N GLY A 440 -11.37 -21.52 -29.76
CA GLY A 440 -11.25 -20.07 -29.67
C GLY A 440 -11.93 -19.36 -30.84
N GLN A 441 -12.43 -18.15 -30.60
CA GLN A 441 -13.11 -17.34 -31.62
C GLN A 441 -12.49 -15.94 -31.65
N SER A 442 -11.72 -15.64 -32.69
CA SER A 442 -11.07 -14.33 -32.87
C SER A 442 -10.89 -14.05 -34.36
N GLU A 443 -11.38 -12.90 -34.83
CA GLU A 443 -11.16 -12.45 -36.20
C GLU A 443 -9.68 -12.29 -36.51
N ARG A 444 -8.89 -11.80 -35.58
CA ARG A 444 -7.43 -11.64 -35.71
C ARG A 444 -6.77 -12.98 -35.98
N ALA A 445 -7.07 -13.99 -35.16
CA ALA A 445 -6.52 -15.33 -35.33
C ALA A 445 -6.97 -15.94 -36.67
N THR A 446 -8.23 -15.79 -37.02
CA THR A 446 -8.79 -16.28 -38.28
C THR A 446 -8.10 -15.66 -39.51
N ARG A 447 -7.93 -14.33 -39.51
CA ARG A 447 -7.24 -13.63 -40.59
C ARG A 447 -5.76 -14.02 -40.69
N ALA A 448 -5.06 -14.16 -39.58
CA ALA A 448 -3.66 -14.56 -39.57
C ALA A 448 -3.47 -15.94 -40.14
N VAL A 449 -4.32 -16.91 -39.83
CA VAL A 449 -4.27 -18.28 -40.35
C VAL A 449 -4.68 -18.34 -41.80
N GLN A 450 -5.72 -17.63 -42.24
CA GLN A 450 -6.18 -17.60 -43.65
C GLN A 450 -5.19 -16.89 -44.57
N GLY A 451 -4.62 -15.77 -44.10
CA GLY A 451 -3.61 -15.03 -44.88
C GLY A 451 -2.33 -15.82 -45.12
N SER A 452 -1.99 -16.76 -44.22
CA SER A 452 -0.85 -17.68 -44.40
C SER A 452 -1.15 -18.85 -45.36
N SER A 453 -2.43 -19.10 -45.65
CA SER A 453 -2.88 -20.22 -46.48
C SER A 453 -3.00 -19.86 -47.96
N LEU A 454 -2.73 -18.63 -48.38
CA LEU A 454 -2.71 -18.21 -49.76
C LEU A 454 -1.38 -18.62 -50.40
N PRO A 455 -1.34 -19.57 -51.36
CA PRO A 455 -0.11 -19.93 -52.04
C PRO A 455 0.24 -18.82 -53.04
N GLY A 456 1.37 -18.18 -52.80
CA GLY A 456 2.20 -17.58 -53.81
C GLY A 456 1.60 -16.53 -54.75
N GLU A 457 1.49 -15.28 -54.28
CA GLU A 457 1.75 -14.17 -55.21
C GLU A 457 3.24 -13.86 -55.19
N LYS A 458 3.89 -14.32 -56.27
CA LYS A 458 5.24 -13.92 -56.63
C LYS A 458 5.28 -12.41 -56.76
N GLN A 459 6.09 -11.76 -55.94
CA GLN A 459 6.60 -10.44 -56.28
C GLN A 459 7.29 -10.55 -57.64
N VAL A 460 6.72 -9.91 -58.65
CA VAL A 460 7.35 -9.63 -59.95
C VAL A 460 8.03 -8.28 -59.84
N PRO A 461 9.23 -8.11 -60.41
CA PRO A 461 10.27 -7.16 -60.06
C PRO A 461 9.97 -5.68 -60.23
#